data_fc51f03522920b54a598ef9594e4dfc6
#
_entry.id   fc51f03522920b54a598ef9594e4dfc6
#
_cell.length_a   1.000
_cell.length_b   1.000
_cell.length_c   1.000
_cell.angle_alpha   90.00
_cell.angle_beta   90.00
_cell.angle_gamma   90.00
#
_symmetry.space_group_name_H-M   'P 1'
#
loop_
_entity.id
_entity.type
_entity.pdbx_description
1 polymer ?
#
loop_
_entity_poly.entity_id
_entity_poly.type
_entity_poly.pdbx_seq_one_letter_code
_entity_poly.pdbx_strand_id
1 'polypeptide(L)'
;MEYRIEKLTDDNIADLLPIYKSAFSTDIELSELRAKFDTSNFGLKNVGFIAYSSEGEGAAFYGVFPCEVLINGEKVLIAQSGDTMTHKNH
;
A
#
# COMPACT_ATOMS: atom_id res chain seq x y z
N MET A 1 -22.81 -3.33 -3.57
CA MET A 1 -21.92 -2.14 -3.48
C MET A 1 -20.71 -2.35 -4.37
N GLU A 2 -20.40 -1.37 -5.19
CA GLU A 2 -19.26 -1.48 -6.10
C GLU A 2 -18.06 -0.75 -5.55
N TYR A 3 -16.88 -1.31 -5.81
CA TYR A 3 -15.60 -0.72 -5.41
C TYR A 3 -14.77 -0.47 -6.66
N ARG A 4 -14.04 0.64 -6.65
CA ARG A 4 -13.07 0.97 -7.69
C ARG A 4 -11.69 0.64 -7.17
N ILE A 5 -10.89 -0.07 -7.96
CA ILE A 5 -9.51 -0.42 -7.60
C ILE A 5 -8.57 0.51 -8.36
N GLU A 6 -7.68 1.18 -7.63
CA GLU A 6 -6.67 2.06 -8.22
C GLU A 6 -5.29 1.70 -7.70
N LYS A 7 -4.30 1.82 -8.57
CA LYS A 7 -2.91 1.62 -8.19
C LYS A 7 -2.46 2.75 -7.26
N LEU A 8 -1.64 2.42 -6.27
CA LEU A 8 -1.04 3.41 -5.36
C LEU A 8 -0.10 4.35 -6.13
N THR A 9 -0.25 5.65 -5.90
CA THR A 9 0.59 6.71 -6.49
C THR A 9 0.94 7.73 -5.43
N ASP A 10 1.85 8.65 -5.76
CA ASP A 10 2.17 9.76 -4.88
C ASP A 10 0.97 10.68 -4.65
N ASP A 11 0.01 10.70 -5.59
CA ASP A 11 -1.17 11.57 -5.50
C ASP A 11 -2.25 10.99 -4.60
N ASN A 12 -2.38 9.66 -4.52
CA ASN A 12 -3.45 9.04 -3.74
C ASN A 12 -2.99 8.41 -2.42
N ILE A 13 -1.69 8.44 -2.12
CA ILE A 13 -1.16 7.79 -0.92
C ILE A 13 -1.77 8.36 0.37
N ALA A 14 -2.16 9.62 0.38
CA ALA A 14 -2.80 10.23 1.54
C ALA A 14 -4.13 9.56 1.89
N ASP A 15 -4.78 8.92 0.93
CA ASP A 15 -6.04 8.21 1.15
C ASP A 15 -5.87 6.97 2.02
N LEU A 16 -4.64 6.53 2.25
CA LEU A 16 -4.35 5.44 3.17
C LEU A 16 -4.49 5.85 4.63
N LEU A 17 -4.39 7.13 4.96
CA LEU A 17 -4.41 7.59 6.36
C LEU A 17 -5.67 7.17 7.11
N PRO A 18 -6.89 7.40 6.59
CA PRO A 18 -8.10 6.94 7.28
C PRO A 18 -8.21 5.42 7.37
N ILE A 19 -7.75 4.71 6.34
CA ILE A 19 -7.77 3.25 6.34
C ILE A 19 -6.85 2.72 7.43
N TYR A 20 -5.64 3.25 7.51
CA TYR A 20 -4.64 2.87 8.49
C TYR A 20 -5.16 3.11 9.91
N LYS A 21 -5.71 4.30 10.18
CA LYS A 21 -6.27 4.62 11.49
C LYS A 21 -7.40 3.68 11.87
N SER A 22 -8.29 3.37 10.92
CA SER A 22 -9.41 2.46 11.17
C SER A 22 -8.94 1.04 11.46
N ALA A 23 -7.97 0.54 10.69
CA ALA A 23 -7.50 -0.85 10.80
C ALA A 23 -6.65 -1.07 12.06
N PHE A 24 -5.81 -0.11 12.42
CA PHE A 24 -4.83 -0.27 13.51
C PHE A 24 -5.06 0.62 14.73
N SER A 25 -6.10 1.46 14.69
CA SER A 25 -6.46 2.37 15.80
C SER A 25 -5.32 3.31 16.18
N THR A 26 -4.49 3.68 15.21
CA THR A 26 -3.33 4.53 15.44
C THR A 26 -3.13 5.47 14.25
N ASP A 27 -2.61 6.66 14.51
CA ASP A 27 -2.29 7.61 13.46
C ASP A 27 -0.88 7.36 12.94
N ILE A 28 -0.70 7.63 11.66
CA ILE A 28 0.61 7.60 11.01
C ILE A 28 0.77 8.90 10.21
N GLU A 29 1.97 9.46 10.19
CA GLU A 29 2.25 10.65 9.41
C GLU A 29 2.35 10.33 7.93
N LEU A 30 1.89 11.25 7.07
CA LEU A 30 1.98 11.08 5.62
C LEU A 30 3.43 10.88 5.17
N SER A 31 4.37 11.59 5.78
CA SER A 31 5.79 11.42 5.47
C SER A 31 6.30 10.02 5.76
N GLU A 32 5.79 9.38 6.81
CA GLU A 32 6.14 7.99 7.14
C GLU A 32 5.59 7.03 6.10
N LEU A 33 4.35 7.24 5.65
CA LEU A 33 3.76 6.43 4.59
C LEU A 33 4.54 6.55 3.29
N ARG A 34 4.90 7.78 2.91
CA ARG A 34 5.67 8.02 1.69
C ARG A 34 7.04 7.34 1.75
N ALA A 35 7.71 7.41 2.88
CA ALA A 35 8.99 6.75 3.07
C ALA A 35 8.86 5.23 3.00
N LYS A 36 7.81 4.69 3.60
CA LYS A 36 7.56 3.25 3.65
C LYS A 36 7.39 2.65 2.24
N PHE A 37 6.70 3.36 1.36
CA PHE A 37 6.44 2.88 0.00
C PHE A 37 7.41 3.42 -1.03
N ASP A 38 8.44 4.15 -0.60
CA ASP A 38 9.52 4.57 -1.48
C ASP A 38 10.55 3.45 -1.61
N THR A 39 10.27 2.54 -2.53
CA THR A 39 11.15 1.41 -2.84
C THR A 39 11.89 1.62 -4.14
N SER A 40 12.16 2.89 -4.49
CA SER A 40 12.77 3.27 -5.77
C SER A 40 14.15 2.66 -5.99
N ASN A 41 14.90 2.36 -4.90
CA ASN A 41 16.18 1.69 -5.01
C ASN A 41 16.09 0.27 -5.61
N PHE A 42 14.88 -0.32 -5.65
CA PHE A 42 14.63 -1.58 -6.34
C PHE A 42 14.04 -1.39 -7.75
N GLY A 43 13.94 -0.14 -8.22
CA GLY A 43 13.36 0.18 -9.51
C GLY A 43 11.84 0.29 -9.53
N LEU A 44 11.19 0.11 -8.38
CA LEU A 44 9.74 0.18 -8.23
C LEU A 44 9.40 1.07 -7.05
N LYS A 45 8.29 1.81 -7.15
CA LYS A 45 7.84 2.69 -6.09
C LYS A 45 6.33 2.59 -5.94
N ASN A 46 5.85 2.68 -4.70
CA ASN A 46 4.41 2.69 -4.40
C ASN A 46 3.69 1.47 -4.99
N VAL A 47 4.16 0.27 -4.63
CA VAL A 47 3.57 -0.96 -5.16
C VAL A 47 2.39 -1.36 -4.28
N GLY A 48 1.19 -1.23 -4.81
CA GLY A 48 -0.03 -1.57 -4.09
C GLY A 48 -1.28 -1.06 -4.78
N PHE A 49 -2.42 -1.40 -4.20
CA PHE A 49 -3.73 -1.04 -4.74
C PHE A 49 -4.67 -0.59 -3.63
N ILE A 50 -5.46 0.44 -3.93
CA ILE A 50 -6.47 0.98 -3.02
C ILE A 50 -7.83 0.67 -3.61
N ALA A 51 -8.74 0.14 -2.78
CA ALA A 51 -10.15 -0.01 -3.14
C ALA A 51 -10.93 1.19 -2.60
N TYR A 52 -11.67 1.84 -3.46
CA TYR A 52 -12.54 2.96 -3.09
C TYR A 52 -14.00 2.55 -3.18
N SER A 53 -14.79 3.00 -2.22
CA SER A 53 -16.24 2.80 -2.27
C SER A 53 -16.86 3.67 -3.37
N SER A 54 -18.14 3.42 -3.69
CA SER A 54 -18.88 4.23 -4.65
C SER A 54 -18.98 5.69 -4.25
N GLU A 55 -18.77 6.00 -2.97
CA GLU A 55 -18.79 7.37 -2.45
C GLU A 55 -17.40 8.01 -2.45
N GLY A 56 -16.39 7.31 -2.95
CA GLY A 56 -15.02 7.82 -3.02
C GLY A 56 -14.23 7.66 -1.73
N GLU A 57 -14.75 6.92 -0.75
CA GLU A 57 -14.06 6.66 0.51
C GLU A 57 -13.08 5.50 0.34
N GLY A 58 -11.85 5.65 0.88
CA GLY A 58 -10.90 4.55 0.91
C GLY A 58 -11.41 3.41 1.79
N ALA A 59 -11.57 2.23 1.20
CA ALA A 59 -12.18 1.08 1.87
C ALA A 59 -11.14 0.04 2.29
N ALA A 60 -10.14 -0.21 1.45
CA ALA A 60 -9.14 -1.24 1.72
C ALA A 60 -7.85 -0.95 0.95
N PHE A 61 -6.77 -1.56 1.40
CA PHE A 61 -5.47 -1.41 0.77
C PHE A 61 -4.72 -2.74 0.79
N TYR A 62 -4.03 -3.04 -0.29
CA TYR A 62 -3.10 -4.16 -0.39
C TYR A 62 -1.74 -3.63 -0.84
N GLY A 63 -0.75 -3.72 0.03
CA GLY A 63 0.60 -3.23 -0.23
C GLY A 63 1.59 -4.37 -0.38
N VAL A 64 2.54 -4.18 -1.28
CA VAL A 64 3.57 -5.15 -1.60
C VAL A 64 4.92 -4.46 -1.52
N PHE A 65 5.91 -5.15 -0.98
CA PHE A 65 7.28 -4.64 -0.87
C PHE A 65 8.21 -5.52 -1.70
N PRO A 66 9.01 -4.92 -2.60
CA PRO A 66 10.05 -5.69 -3.29
C PRO A 66 11.17 -6.05 -2.32
N CYS A 67 11.72 -7.24 -2.48
CA CYS A 67 12.93 -7.62 -1.77
C CYS A 67 13.79 -8.50 -2.66
N GLU A 68 15.11 -8.44 -2.45
CA GLU A 68 16.05 -9.25 -3.19
C GLU A 68 16.36 -10.52 -2.42
N VAL A 69 16.38 -11.65 -3.12
CA VAL A 69 16.80 -12.94 -2.56
C VAL A 69 17.85 -13.57 -3.45
N LEU A 70 18.68 -14.44 -2.89
CA LEU A 70 19.63 -15.20 -3.64
C LEU A 70 19.06 -16.60 -3.94
N ILE A 71 18.97 -16.95 -5.22
CA ILE A 71 18.54 -18.26 -5.66
C ILE A 71 19.60 -18.80 -6.58
N ASN A 72 20.23 -19.90 -6.18
CA ASN A 72 21.35 -20.51 -6.92
C ASN A 72 22.46 -19.52 -7.26
N GLY A 73 22.76 -18.60 -6.32
CA GLY A 73 23.80 -17.60 -6.49
C GLY A 73 23.40 -16.38 -7.31
N GLU A 74 22.16 -16.31 -7.79
CA GLU A 74 21.66 -15.16 -8.53
C GLU A 74 20.73 -14.31 -7.68
N LYS A 75 20.84 -12.99 -7.81
CA LYS A 75 19.92 -12.05 -7.15
C LYS A 75 18.62 -12.00 -7.94
N VAL A 76 17.52 -12.27 -7.25
CA VAL A 76 16.18 -12.25 -7.84
C VAL A 76 15.34 -11.28 -7.03
N LEU A 77 14.60 -10.40 -7.73
CA LEU A 77 13.64 -9.50 -7.10
C LEU A 77 12.31 -10.22 -6.95
N ILE A 78 11.82 -10.30 -5.71
CA ILE A 78 10.50 -10.89 -5.45
C ILE A 78 9.59 -9.85 -4.78
N ALA A 79 8.30 -10.08 -4.85
CA ALA A 79 7.30 -9.25 -4.19
C ALA A 79 6.87 -9.95 -2.90
N GLN A 80 6.90 -9.21 -1.81
CA GLN A 80 6.44 -9.70 -0.51
C GLN A 80 5.19 -8.93 -0.11
N SER A 81 4.11 -9.65 0.18
CA SER A 81 2.90 -9.04 0.72
C SER A 81 3.22 -8.42 2.09
N GLY A 82 2.96 -7.13 2.19
CA GLY A 82 3.25 -6.38 3.42
C GLY A 82 1.99 -5.94 4.13
N ASP A 83 1.55 -4.72 3.85
CA ASP A 83 0.40 -4.15 4.53
C ASP A 83 -0.91 -4.50 3.83
N THR A 84 -1.79 -5.18 4.53
CA THR A 84 -3.16 -5.43 4.09
C THR A 84 -4.10 -4.82 5.13
N MET A 85 -4.93 -3.88 4.69
CA MET A 85 -5.79 -3.12 5.59
C MET A 85 -7.21 -3.03 5.04
N THR A 86 -8.19 -3.05 5.94
CA THR A 86 -9.58 -2.82 5.58
C THR A 86 -10.18 -1.84 6.58
N HIS A 87 -10.84 -0.80 6.06
CA HIS A 87 -11.57 0.14 6.91
C HIS A 87 -12.76 -0.57 7.55
N LYS A 88 -12.99 -0.33 8.85
CA LYS A 88 -14.02 -1.03 9.62
C LYS A 88 -15.44 -0.89 9.06
N ASN A 89 -15.70 0.15 8.26
CA ASN A 89 -16.99 0.37 7.61
C ASN A 89 -17.16 -0.45 6.32
N HIS A 90 -16.16 -1.20 5.95
CA HIS A 90 -16.13 -2.03 4.76
C HIS A 90 -15.55 -3.41 5.10
#